data_506b80d821a381ba0e1845d3379e5263
#
_entry.id   506b80d821a381ba0e1845d3379e5263
#
_cell.length_a   1.000
_cell.length_b   1.000
_cell.length_c   1.000
_cell.angle_alpha   90.00
_cell.angle_beta   90.00
_cell.angle_gamma   90.00
#
_symmetry.space_group_name_H-M   'P 1'
#
loop_
_entity.id
_entity.type
_entity.pdbx_description
1 polymer ?
#
loop_
_entity_poly.entity_id
_entity_poly.type
_entity_poly.pdbx_seq_one_letter_code
_entity_poly.pdbx_strand_id
1 'polypeptide(L)'
;ILTRFEGGEASNISPAYAVAEVNCPAEAASKIAAEKVTVTPIDGGIRVEAEGVAVHGSTPELGENAIGRLAMALAQLPFTGETGECLAFVSERLGMETHGESLGLAMRDGISGDLTMNVGVASFENEALSLTFSVRYPVTLPYELVYPRLKRGFTLGGFTETEMTHAAALYIPKDSELIRRLLGVYETETGEKAEPKCIGGGTYAKSMPNIVAFGPIFPGDEVREHKPDEYMETRRVIQNAEIIASAM
;
A
#
# COMPACT_ATOMS: atom_id res chain seq x y z
N ILE A 1 -8.98 -28.42 -0.64
CA ILE A 1 -7.54 -28.14 -0.70
C ILE A 1 -7.34 -26.93 -1.59
N LEU A 2 -6.62 -25.91 -1.10
CA LEU A 2 -6.19 -24.76 -1.90
C LEU A 2 -5.13 -25.25 -2.91
N THR A 3 -5.31 -24.93 -4.18
CA THR A 3 -4.38 -25.32 -5.25
C THR A 3 -3.75 -24.12 -5.95
N ARG A 4 -4.40 -22.95 -5.85
CA ARG A 4 -3.91 -21.69 -6.39
C ARG A 4 -4.40 -20.52 -5.50
N PHE A 5 -3.54 -19.55 -5.28
CA PHE A 5 -3.89 -18.23 -4.76
C PHE A 5 -2.93 -17.22 -5.39
N GLU A 6 -3.47 -16.27 -6.11
CA GLU A 6 -2.66 -15.26 -6.79
C GLU A 6 -3.38 -13.90 -6.72
N GLY A 7 -2.62 -12.84 -6.55
CA GLY A 7 -3.11 -11.48 -6.62
C GLY A 7 -1.99 -10.46 -6.61
N GLY A 8 -2.18 -9.39 -7.37
CA GLY A 8 -1.29 -8.24 -7.44
C GLY A 8 0.03 -8.48 -8.16
N GLU A 9 0.73 -7.40 -8.47
CA GLU A 9 1.98 -7.39 -9.23
C GLU A 9 3.09 -6.59 -8.52
N ALA A 10 2.73 -5.68 -7.62
CA ALA A 10 3.68 -4.81 -6.93
C ALA A 10 3.26 -4.53 -5.49
N SER A 11 4.21 -4.59 -4.56
CA SER A 11 3.96 -4.38 -3.12
C SER A 11 3.36 -3.02 -2.77
N ASN A 12 3.65 -2.01 -3.58
CA ASN A 12 3.22 -0.63 -3.38
C ASN A 12 1.93 -0.23 -4.12
N ILE A 13 1.19 -1.23 -4.62
CA ILE A 13 -0.12 -1.03 -5.27
C ILE A 13 -1.13 -1.95 -4.59
N SER A 14 -2.30 -1.42 -4.23
CA SER A 14 -3.43 -2.25 -3.79
C SER A 14 -3.98 -3.01 -5.00
N PRO A 15 -4.07 -4.35 -4.97
CA PRO A 15 -4.46 -5.10 -6.16
C PRO A 15 -5.95 -4.98 -6.48
N ALA A 16 -6.24 -4.77 -7.77
CA ALA A 16 -7.61 -4.71 -8.29
C ALA A 16 -8.22 -6.09 -8.58
N TYR A 17 -7.40 -7.15 -8.57
CA TYR A 17 -7.85 -8.51 -8.87
C TYR A 17 -7.05 -9.54 -8.09
N ALA A 18 -7.73 -10.59 -7.65
CA ALA A 18 -7.12 -11.78 -7.07
C ALA A 18 -7.95 -13.01 -7.41
N VAL A 19 -7.30 -14.17 -7.50
CA VAL A 19 -7.93 -15.45 -7.86
C VAL A 19 -7.40 -16.58 -7.02
N ALA A 20 -8.28 -17.52 -6.67
CA ALA A 20 -7.93 -18.79 -6.05
C ALA A 20 -8.63 -19.95 -6.73
N GLU A 21 -8.02 -21.13 -6.68
CA GLU A 21 -8.64 -22.39 -7.06
C GLU A 21 -8.60 -23.34 -5.86
N VAL A 22 -9.74 -23.99 -5.63
CA VAL A 22 -9.93 -24.88 -4.48
C VAL A 22 -10.45 -26.21 -4.97
N ASN A 23 -9.73 -27.28 -4.70
CA ASN A 23 -10.21 -28.65 -4.94
C ASN A 23 -11.21 -29.02 -3.84
N CYS A 24 -12.47 -29.07 -4.18
CA CYS A 24 -13.60 -29.34 -3.29
C CYS A 24 -14.85 -29.73 -4.10
N PRO A 25 -15.89 -30.28 -3.45
CA PRO A 25 -17.19 -30.46 -4.13
C PRO A 25 -17.75 -29.14 -4.65
N ALA A 26 -18.39 -29.17 -5.83
CA ALA A 26 -18.93 -27.96 -6.48
C ALA A 26 -19.98 -27.22 -5.61
N GLU A 27 -20.66 -27.93 -4.73
CA GLU A 27 -21.63 -27.37 -3.77
C GLU A 27 -20.97 -26.39 -2.77
N ALA A 28 -19.65 -26.45 -2.61
CA ALA A 28 -18.91 -25.50 -1.78
C ALA A 28 -19.06 -24.06 -2.29
N ALA A 29 -19.31 -23.86 -3.58
CA ALA A 29 -19.57 -22.54 -4.17
C ALA A 29 -20.69 -21.79 -3.43
N SER A 30 -21.75 -22.50 -3.04
CA SER A 30 -22.90 -21.91 -2.34
C SER A 30 -22.60 -21.42 -0.91
N LYS A 31 -21.46 -21.78 -0.36
CA LYS A 31 -21.02 -21.33 0.99
C LYS A 31 -20.35 -19.96 0.95
N ILE A 32 -19.88 -19.53 -0.22
CA ILE A 32 -19.22 -18.24 -0.37
C ILE A 32 -20.27 -17.20 -0.73
N ALA A 33 -20.47 -16.24 0.17
CA ALA A 33 -21.34 -15.08 -0.04
C ALA A 33 -20.54 -13.81 0.28
N ALA A 34 -20.05 -13.14 -0.76
CA ALA A 34 -19.27 -11.91 -0.63
C ALA A 34 -19.49 -10.99 -1.83
N GLU A 35 -19.52 -9.69 -1.59
CA GLU A 35 -19.60 -8.68 -2.64
C GLU A 35 -18.32 -8.64 -3.48
N LYS A 36 -18.46 -8.41 -4.79
CA LYS A 36 -17.34 -8.35 -5.75
C LYS A 36 -16.50 -9.65 -5.77
N VAL A 37 -17.15 -10.77 -5.49
CA VAL A 37 -16.57 -12.11 -5.57
C VAL A 37 -17.41 -12.96 -6.50
N THR A 38 -16.75 -13.58 -7.46
CA THR A 38 -17.35 -14.53 -8.40
C THR A 38 -16.84 -15.92 -8.11
N VAL A 39 -17.75 -16.88 -7.99
CA VAL A 39 -17.39 -18.29 -7.78
C VAL A 39 -17.87 -19.10 -8.98
N THR A 40 -16.95 -19.77 -9.66
CA THR A 40 -17.21 -20.57 -10.85
C THR A 40 -16.79 -22.02 -10.60
N PRO A 41 -17.67 -23.02 -10.82
CA PRO A 41 -17.27 -24.42 -10.83
C PRO A 41 -16.24 -24.69 -11.93
N ILE A 42 -15.22 -25.47 -11.58
CA ILE A 42 -14.18 -25.96 -12.50
C ILE A 42 -14.04 -27.48 -12.36
N ASP A 43 -13.25 -28.11 -13.23
CA ASP A 43 -12.98 -29.54 -13.08
C ASP A 43 -12.23 -29.81 -11.76
N GLY A 44 -12.83 -30.65 -10.92
CA GLY A 44 -12.30 -31.02 -9.60
C GLY A 44 -12.51 -29.97 -8.49
N GLY A 45 -13.22 -28.84 -8.73
CA GLY A 45 -13.36 -27.83 -7.68
C GLY A 45 -14.11 -26.57 -8.06
N ILE A 46 -13.66 -25.48 -7.47
CA ILE A 46 -14.17 -24.12 -7.73
C ILE A 46 -13.02 -23.14 -7.93
N ARG A 47 -13.27 -22.15 -8.77
CA ARG A 47 -12.46 -20.93 -8.91
C ARG A 47 -13.20 -19.79 -8.21
N VAL A 48 -12.48 -19.05 -7.40
CA VAL A 48 -12.98 -17.88 -6.68
C VAL A 48 -12.18 -16.66 -7.14
N GLU A 49 -12.86 -15.67 -7.66
CA GLU A 49 -12.26 -14.43 -8.19
C GLU A 49 -12.78 -13.24 -7.38
N ALA A 50 -11.91 -12.39 -6.95
CA ALA A 50 -12.24 -11.18 -6.19
C ALA A 50 -11.79 -9.93 -6.95
N GLU A 51 -12.69 -8.94 -7.03
CA GLU A 51 -12.41 -7.63 -7.59
C GLU A 51 -12.11 -6.63 -6.48
N GLY A 52 -11.23 -5.69 -6.78
CA GLY A 52 -10.83 -4.60 -5.92
C GLY A 52 -10.76 -3.27 -6.68
N VAL A 53 -10.16 -2.27 -6.04
CA VAL A 53 -9.89 -0.96 -6.63
C VAL A 53 -8.41 -0.65 -6.42
N ALA A 54 -7.67 -0.58 -7.52
CA ALA A 54 -6.23 -0.30 -7.45
C ALA A 54 -5.98 1.14 -7.02
N VAL A 55 -5.10 1.29 -6.02
CA VAL A 55 -4.57 2.58 -5.58
C VAL A 55 -3.11 2.42 -5.17
N HIS A 56 -2.41 3.53 -5.08
CA HIS A 56 -1.04 3.51 -4.56
C HIS A 56 -1.03 3.10 -3.07
N GLY A 57 -0.07 2.26 -2.65
CA GLY A 57 0.02 1.72 -1.30
C GLY A 57 0.33 2.75 -0.19
N SER A 58 0.44 4.04 -0.53
CA SER A 58 0.50 5.13 0.45
C SER A 58 -0.87 5.67 0.86
N THR A 59 -1.91 5.32 0.12
CA THR A 59 -3.30 5.71 0.34
C THR A 59 -4.22 4.51 0.16
N PRO A 60 -3.96 3.39 0.84
CA PRO A 60 -4.70 2.15 0.63
C PRO A 60 -6.18 2.27 0.99
N GLU A 61 -6.53 3.23 1.86
CA GLU A 61 -7.90 3.54 2.27
C GLU A 61 -8.77 4.12 1.14
N LEU A 62 -8.17 4.58 0.05
CA LEU A 62 -8.88 5.06 -1.15
C LEU A 62 -9.19 3.92 -2.13
N GLY A 63 -8.69 2.73 -1.87
CA GLY A 63 -8.86 1.54 -2.69
C GLY A 63 -9.60 0.42 -2.00
N GLU A 64 -9.63 -0.73 -2.67
CA GLU A 64 -10.16 -1.98 -2.12
C GLU A 64 -9.20 -3.11 -2.48
N ASN A 65 -8.67 -3.80 -1.48
CA ASN A 65 -7.67 -4.85 -1.70
C ASN A 65 -8.33 -6.18 -2.10
N ALA A 66 -8.11 -6.61 -3.35
CA ALA A 66 -8.68 -7.87 -3.84
C ALA A 66 -8.11 -9.11 -3.13
N ILE A 67 -6.85 -9.09 -2.66
CA ILE A 67 -6.25 -10.20 -1.91
C ILE A 67 -6.95 -10.38 -0.56
N GLY A 68 -7.18 -9.29 0.16
CA GLY A 68 -7.90 -9.34 1.43
C GLY A 68 -9.33 -9.84 1.25
N ARG A 69 -10.03 -9.32 0.23
CA ARG A 69 -11.39 -9.75 -0.14
C ARG A 69 -11.44 -11.25 -0.48
N LEU A 70 -10.48 -11.73 -1.27
CA LEU A 70 -10.38 -13.14 -1.63
C LEU A 70 -10.16 -14.02 -0.40
N ALA A 71 -9.25 -13.63 0.51
CA ALA A 71 -9.00 -14.36 1.74
C ALA A 71 -10.26 -14.43 2.64
N MET A 72 -10.98 -13.32 2.77
CA MET A 72 -12.26 -13.27 3.52
C MET A 72 -13.34 -14.17 2.88
N ALA A 73 -13.39 -14.26 1.56
CA ALA A 73 -14.30 -15.17 0.86
C ALA A 73 -13.93 -16.63 1.11
N LEU A 74 -12.65 -16.98 0.98
CA LEU A 74 -12.16 -18.35 1.20
C LEU A 74 -12.28 -18.80 2.66
N ALA A 75 -12.18 -17.90 3.63
CA ALA A 75 -12.35 -18.22 5.05
C ALA A 75 -13.76 -18.75 5.38
N GLN A 76 -14.74 -18.60 4.48
CA GLN A 76 -16.07 -19.22 4.62
C GLN A 76 -16.07 -20.73 4.30
N LEU A 77 -14.99 -21.25 3.72
CA LEU A 77 -14.82 -22.67 3.46
C LEU A 77 -14.09 -23.36 4.62
N PRO A 78 -14.38 -24.65 4.86
CA PRO A 78 -13.80 -25.38 6.01
C PRO A 78 -12.37 -25.85 5.73
N PHE A 79 -11.45 -24.92 5.53
CA PHE A 79 -10.03 -25.25 5.47
C PHE A 79 -9.52 -25.70 6.83
N THR A 80 -8.54 -26.61 6.82
CA THR A 80 -7.90 -27.15 8.03
C THR A 80 -6.39 -27.15 7.91
N GLY A 81 -5.68 -27.34 9.01
CA GLY A 81 -4.22 -27.33 9.04
C GLY A 81 -3.61 -25.97 8.75
N GLU A 82 -2.35 -25.93 8.38
CA GLU A 82 -1.59 -24.69 8.18
C GLU A 82 -2.22 -23.75 7.14
N THR A 83 -2.71 -24.29 6.03
CA THR A 83 -3.43 -23.48 5.03
C THR A 83 -4.67 -22.79 5.62
N GLY A 84 -5.44 -23.51 6.45
CA GLY A 84 -6.61 -22.95 7.12
C GLY A 84 -6.23 -21.85 8.10
N GLU A 85 -5.19 -22.06 8.90
CA GLU A 85 -4.66 -21.09 9.86
C GLU A 85 -4.13 -19.82 9.15
N CYS A 86 -3.38 -19.99 8.06
CA CYS A 86 -2.91 -18.86 7.24
C CYS A 86 -4.05 -18.06 6.62
N LEU A 87 -5.05 -18.72 6.03
CA LEU A 87 -6.20 -18.03 5.44
C LEU A 87 -7.04 -17.31 6.50
N ALA A 88 -7.24 -17.93 7.67
CA ALA A 88 -7.92 -17.30 8.80
C ALA A 88 -7.15 -16.05 9.25
N PHE A 89 -5.83 -16.15 9.43
CA PHE A 89 -5.01 -15.00 9.78
C PHE A 89 -5.13 -13.87 8.76
N VAL A 90 -4.99 -14.16 7.46
CA VAL A 90 -5.10 -13.14 6.41
C VAL A 90 -6.49 -12.51 6.40
N SER A 91 -7.55 -13.32 6.54
CA SER A 91 -8.92 -12.83 6.60
C SER A 91 -9.19 -11.94 7.82
N GLU A 92 -8.76 -12.37 9.00
CA GLU A 92 -9.11 -11.72 10.28
C GLU A 92 -8.19 -10.57 10.65
N ARG A 93 -6.91 -10.64 10.25
CA ARG A 93 -5.88 -9.70 10.68
C ARG A 93 -5.40 -8.73 9.59
N LEU A 94 -5.66 -9.06 8.35
CA LEU A 94 -5.31 -8.20 7.22
C LEU A 94 -6.59 -7.77 6.51
N GLY A 95 -7.37 -8.72 5.97
CA GLY A 95 -8.66 -8.45 5.37
C GLY A 95 -8.67 -7.20 4.50
N MET A 96 -9.51 -6.25 4.88
CA MET A 96 -9.59 -4.91 4.28
C MET A 96 -8.92 -3.82 5.13
N GLU A 97 -8.17 -4.19 6.17
CA GLU A 97 -7.45 -3.22 7.01
C GLU A 97 -6.35 -2.52 6.21
N THR A 98 -6.19 -1.23 6.48
CA THR A 98 -5.21 -0.38 5.78
C THR A 98 -4.16 0.23 6.71
N HIS A 99 -4.33 0.07 8.03
CA HIS A 99 -3.42 0.62 9.04
C HIS A 99 -2.82 -0.46 9.96
N GLY A 100 -3.14 -1.75 9.71
CA GLY A 100 -2.69 -2.87 10.52
C GLY A 100 -3.25 -2.85 11.94
N GLU A 101 -4.52 -2.49 12.07
CA GLU A 101 -5.25 -2.33 13.33
C GLU A 101 -5.19 -3.62 14.16
N SER A 102 -5.52 -4.73 13.55
CA SER A 102 -5.51 -6.06 14.20
C SER A 102 -4.11 -6.58 14.54
N LEU A 103 -3.06 -6.00 13.94
CA LEU A 103 -1.67 -6.28 14.27
C LEU A 103 -1.11 -5.32 15.34
N GLY A 104 -1.91 -4.37 15.83
CA GLY A 104 -1.49 -3.35 16.78
C GLY A 104 -0.52 -2.33 16.19
N LEU A 105 -0.65 -2.05 14.89
CA LEU A 105 0.17 -1.12 14.11
C LEU A 105 -0.55 0.20 13.79
N ALA A 106 -1.80 0.37 14.17
CA ALA A 106 -2.56 1.61 13.96
C ALA A 106 -1.93 2.76 14.76
N MET A 107 -0.87 3.32 14.20
CA MET A 107 -0.08 4.41 14.77
C MET A 107 -0.23 5.66 13.92
N ARG A 108 -0.15 6.82 14.57
CA ARG A 108 -0.31 8.12 13.90
C ARG A 108 0.62 9.16 14.51
N ASP A 109 1.05 10.11 13.70
CA ASP A 109 1.62 11.36 14.18
C ASP A 109 0.91 12.60 13.60
N GLY A 110 1.25 13.77 14.13
CA GLY A 110 0.68 15.04 13.68
C GLY A 110 1.37 15.62 12.44
N ILE A 111 2.40 14.96 11.90
CA ILE A 111 3.23 15.45 10.79
C ILE A 111 2.91 14.69 9.52
N SER A 112 3.00 13.37 9.56
CA SER A 112 2.84 12.50 8.39
C SER A 112 1.56 11.67 8.38
N GLY A 113 0.76 11.74 9.44
CA GLY A 113 -0.54 11.05 9.50
C GLY A 113 -0.43 9.62 9.99
N ASP A 114 -1.28 8.75 9.44
CA ASP A 114 -1.43 7.35 9.86
C ASP A 114 -0.34 6.45 9.25
N LEU A 115 0.01 5.38 9.98
CA LEU A 115 0.71 4.25 9.37
C LEU A 115 -0.19 3.65 8.29
N THR A 116 0.37 3.32 7.13
CA THR A 116 -0.34 2.57 6.09
C THR A 116 0.29 1.22 5.86
N MET A 117 -0.55 0.21 5.62
CA MET A 117 -0.15 -1.16 5.30
C MET A 117 -0.95 -1.65 4.10
N ASN A 118 -0.25 -2.14 3.09
CA ASN A 118 -0.85 -2.67 1.87
C ASN A 118 -0.28 -4.04 1.53
N VAL A 119 -1.11 -5.06 1.45
CA VAL A 119 -0.74 -6.36 0.88
C VAL A 119 -0.82 -6.23 -0.64
N GLY A 120 0.32 -6.13 -1.29
CA GLY A 120 0.36 -5.82 -2.73
C GLY A 120 0.51 -7.05 -3.63
N VAL A 121 1.08 -8.15 -3.12
CA VAL A 121 1.23 -9.40 -3.88
C VAL A 121 0.97 -10.59 -2.98
N ALA A 122 0.28 -11.58 -3.51
CA ALA A 122 0.12 -12.89 -2.88
C ALA A 122 0.28 -14.00 -3.91
N SER A 123 0.92 -15.09 -3.52
CA SER A 123 1.03 -16.31 -4.31
C SER A 123 0.96 -17.55 -3.42
N PHE A 124 0.52 -18.67 -4.00
CA PHE A 124 0.49 -19.96 -3.33
C PHE A 124 1.26 -20.99 -4.17
N GLU A 125 2.40 -21.39 -3.67
CA GLU A 125 3.29 -22.34 -4.33
C GLU A 125 3.86 -23.33 -3.31
N ASN A 126 4.01 -24.59 -3.70
CA ASN A 126 4.56 -25.65 -2.84
C ASN A 126 3.86 -25.75 -1.48
N GLU A 127 2.53 -25.62 -1.48
CA GLU A 127 1.67 -25.64 -0.29
C GLU A 127 1.92 -24.46 0.69
N ALA A 128 2.65 -23.43 0.27
CA ALA A 128 2.94 -22.25 1.07
C ALA A 128 2.30 -20.99 0.48
N LEU A 129 1.64 -20.20 1.34
CA LEU A 129 1.12 -18.89 0.99
C LEU A 129 2.20 -17.83 1.25
N SER A 130 2.60 -17.14 0.20
CA SER A 130 3.52 -16.00 0.25
C SER A 130 2.76 -14.69 0.15
N LEU A 131 3.13 -13.71 0.99
CA LEU A 131 2.58 -12.37 0.97
C LEU A 131 3.71 -11.35 0.86
N THR A 132 3.60 -10.42 -0.09
CA THR A 132 4.48 -9.26 -0.16
C THR A 132 3.66 -8.01 0.12
N PHE A 133 4.10 -7.21 1.09
CA PHE A 133 3.39 -6.02 1.50
C PHE A 133 4.33 -4.84 1.71
N SER A 134 3.79 -3.64 1.68
CA SER A 134 4.50 -2.43 2.06
C SER A 134 3.88 -1.78 3.28
N VAL A 135 4.74 -1.34 4.19
CA VAL A 135 4.34 -0.58 5.38
C VAL A 135 5.03 0.78 5.34
N ARG A 136 4.24 1.83 5.54
CA ARG A 136 4.74 3.20 5.68
C ARG A 136 4.32 3.71 7.04
N TYR A 137 5.29 4.05 7.86
CA TYR A 137 5.04 4.43 9.25
C TYR A 137 5.34 5.93 9.46
N PRO A 138 4.70 6.54 10.46
CA PRO A 138 4.87 7.95 10.78
C PRO A 138 6.32 8.37 11.01
N VAL A 139 6.73 9.51 10.47
CA VAL A 139 8.13 9.98 10.45
C VAL A 139 8.71 10.25 11.84
N THR A 140 7.86 10.44 12.84
CA THR A 140 8.29 10.64 14.23
C THR A 140 8.49 9.34 15.01
N LEU A 141 8.12 8.20 14.43
CA LEU A 141 8.25 6.90 15.09
C LEU A 141 9.56 6.22 14.67
N PRO A 142 10.32 5.66 15.59
CA PRO A 142 11.53 4.92 15.26
C PRO A 142 11.17 3.55 14.66
N TYR A 143 11.99 3.10 13.72
CA TYR A 143 11.87 1.77 13.09
C TYR A 143 11.82 0.63 14.12
N GLU A 144 12.63 0.76 15.18
CA GLU A 144 12.77 -0.18 16.28
C GLU A 144 11.47 -0.34 17.10
N LEU A 145 10.53 0.60 16.99
CA LEU A 145 9.21 0.51 17.60
C LEU A 145 8.23 -0.25 16.70
N VAL A 146 8.30 -0.01 15.40
CA VAL A 146 7.31 -0.50 14.42
C VAL A 146 7.63 -1.91 13.96
N TYR A 147 8.85 -2.16 13.52
CA TYR A 147 9.24 -3.44 12.93
C TYR A 147 9.09 -4.65 13.85
N PRO A 148 9.48 -4.63 15.14
CA PRO A 148 9.29 -5.78 16.01
C PRO A 148 7.81 -6.14 16.22
N ARG A 149 6.91 -5.15 16.21
CA ARG A 149 5.46 -5.39 16.32
C ARG A 149 4.92 -6.05 15.05
N LEU A 150 5.30 -5.53 13.89
CA LEU A 150 4.98 -6.11 12.60
C LEU A 150 5.43 -7.57 12.53
N LYS A 151 6.70 -7.82 12.78
CA LYS A 151 7.31 -9.17 12.76
C LYS A 151 6.59 -10.13 13.72
N ARG A 152 6.34 -9.68 14.96
CA ARG A 152 5.60 -10.48 15.93
C ARG A 152 4.20 -10.83 15.45
N GLY A 153 3.47 -9.87 14.86
CA GLY A 153 2.12 -10.10 14.36
C GLY A 153 2.09 -11.21 13.33
N PHE A 154 2.96 -11.17 12.33
CA PHE A 154 3.04 -12.21 11.30
C PHE A 154 3.58 -13.55 11.83
N THR A 155 4.57 -13.53 12.73
CA THR A 155 5.06 -14.78 13.37
C THR A 155 3.98 -15.50 14.15
N LEU A 156 3.11 -14.77 14.87
CA LEU A 156 1.96 -15.34 15.56
C LEU A 156 0.91 -15.94 14.60
N GLY A 157 0.85 -15.45 13.37
CA GLY A 157 0.04 -15.98 12.29
C GLY A 157 0.68 -17.15 11.53
N GLY A 158 1.80 -17.68 12.00
CA GLY A 158 2.52 -18.80 11.34
C GLY A 158 3.40 -18.39 10.18
N PHE A 159 3.56 -17.09 9.88
CA PHE A 159 4.39 -16.62 8.77
C PHE A 159 5.86 -16.47 9.19
N THR A 160 6.74 -16.80 8.25
CA THR A 160 8.19 -16.59 8.37
C THR A 160 8.61 -15.50 7.38
N GLU A 161 9.42 -14.56 7.85
CA GLU A 161 10.00 -13.52 7.00
C GLU A 161 11.08 -14.11 6.09
N THR A 162 10.94 -13.93 4.79
CA THR A 162 11.90 -14.39 3.77
C THR A 162 12.77 -13.25 3.25
N GLU A 163 12.21 -12.05 3.15
CA GLU A 163 12.91 -10.86 2.67
C GLU A 163 12.35 -9.62 3.35
N MET A 164 13.22 -8.65 3.63
CA MET A 164 12.83 -7.35 4.15
C MET A 164 13.75 -6.25 3.61
N THR A 165 13.14 -5.19 3.12
CA THR A 165 13.84 -3.96 2.75
C THR A 165 13.33 -2.81 3.62
N HIS A 166 14.23 -1.96 4.06
CA HIS A 166 13.89 -0.79 4.84
C HIS A 166 14.55 0.46 4.25
N ALA A 167 13.76 1.50 4.08
CA ALA A 167 14.24 2.84 3.74
C ALA A 167 13.70 3.84 4.75
N ALA A 168 14.58 4.53 5.43
CA ALA A 168 14.19 5.57 6.38
C ALA A 168 13.36 6.67 5.70
N ALA A 169 12.42 7.24 6.45
CA ALA A 169 11.66 8.39 5.97
C ALA A 169 12.60 9.58 5.75
N LEU A 170 12.37 10.36 4.70
CA LEU A 170 12.96 11.68 4.55
C LEU A 170 12.05 12.67 5.28
N TYR A 171 12.59 13.33 6.29
CA TYR A 171 11.88 14.38 7.00
C TYR A 171 12.79 15.58 7.24
N ILE A 172 12.40 16.73 6.74
CA ILE A 172 13.04 18.01 6.98
C ILE A 172 12.03 18.89 7.75
N PRO A 173 12.37 19.38 8.96
CA PRO A 173 11.48 20.23 9.73
C PRO A 173 11.04 21.47 8.95
N LYS A 174 9.76 21.81 9.06
CA LYS A 174 9.17 22.95 8.32
C LYS A 174 9.77 24.32 8.66
N ASP A 175 10.38 24.43 9.83
CA ASP A 175 11.08 25.62 10.31
C ASP A 175 12.57 25.63 9.97
N SER A 176 13.06 24.64 9.22
CA SER A 176 14.44 24.61 8.72
C SER A 176 14.71 25.76 7.75
N GLU A 177 15.97 26.19 7.65
CA GLU A 177 16.37 27.24 6.72
C GLU A 177 16.04 26.89 5.26
N LEU A 178 16.30 25.62 4.87
CA LEU A 178 16.00 25.12 3.54
C LEU A 178 14.51 25.30 3.19
N ILE A 179 13.60 24.82 4.05
CA ILE A 179 12.16 24.91 3.80
C ILE A 179 11.71 26.38 3.75
N ARG A 180 12.16 27.20 4.70
CA ARG A 180 11.81 28.64 4.72
C ARG A 180 12.24 29.37 3.45
N ARG A 181 13.45 29.08 2.94
CA ARG A 181 13.95 29.67 1.69
C ARG A 181 13.11 29.25 0.50
N LEU A 182 12.84 27.93 0.34
CA LEU A 182 12.05 27.42 -0.78
C LEU A 182 10.61 27.94 -0.76
N LEU A 183 9.97 28.03 0.40
CA LEU A 183 8.65 28.63 0.54
C LEU A 183 8.67 30.13 0.17
N GLY A 184 9.68 30.88 0.61
CA GLY A 184 9.83 32.30 0.26
C GLY A 184 10.00 32.51 -1.25
N VAL A 185 10.77 31.68 -1.93
CA VAL A 185 10.89 31.71 -3.39
C VAL A 185 9.54 31.42 -4.05
N TYR A 186 8.86 30.33 -3.63
CA TYR A 186 7.56 29.97 -4.17
C TYR A 186 6.54 31.11 -4.02
N GLU A 187 6.43 31.70 -2.83
CA GLU A 187 5.53 32.83 -2.56
C GLU A 187 5.86 34.07 -3.39
N THR A 188 7.15 34.33 -3.62
CA THR A 188 7.60 35.46 -4.46
C THR A 188 7.24 35.26 -5.91
N GLU A 189 7.46 34.08 -6.46
CA GLU A 189 7.25 33.78 -7.89
C GLU A 189 5.78 33.54 -8.23
N THR A 190 4.98 33.05 -7.29
CA THR A 190 3.58 32.71 -7.55
C THR A 190 2.58 33.71 -6.99
N GLY A 191 2.96 34.49 -5.99
CA GLY A 191 2.06 35.32 -5.18
C GLY A 191 1.18 34.51 -4.23
N GLU A 192 1.36 33.19 -4.12
CA GLU A 192 0.55 32.28 -3.31
C GLU A 192 1.34 31.76 -2.10
N LYS A 193 0.66 31.68 -0.95
CA LYS A 193 1.25 31.02 0.21
C LYS A 193 1.26 29.51 0.02
N ALA A 194 2.36 28.88 0.42
CA ALA A 194 2.50 27.45 0.40
C ALA A 194 2.83 26.89 1.79
N GLU A 195 2.41 25.66 2.01
CA GLU A 195 2.77 24.85 3.18
C GLU A 195 3.49 23.59 2.71
N PRO A 196 4.56 23.15 3.42
CA PRO A 196 5.21 21.89 3.11
C PRO A 196 4.26 20.74 3.39
N LYS A 197 4.27 19.73 2.51
CA LYS A 197 3.42 18.55 2.62
C LYS A 197 4.25 17.29 2.82
N CYS A 198 3.74 16.36 3.59
CA CYS A 198 4.22 14.98 3.60
C CYS A 198 3.50 14.19 2.52
N ILE A 199 4.26 13.37 1.79
CA ILE A 199 3.72 12.44 0.81
C ILE A 199 4.18 11.02 1.14
N GLY A 200 3.34 10.04 0.88
CA GLY A 200 3.70 8.64 1.09
C GLY A 200 4.66 8.08 0.04
N GLY A 201 4.87 8.78 -1.08
CA GLY A 201 5.78 8.39 -2.15
C GLY A 201 7.25 8.59 -1.83
N GLY A 202 8.14 7.87 -2.53
CA GLY A 202 9.57 8.11 -2.53
C GLY A 202 9.99 9.00 -3.70
N THR A 203 10.99 9.86 -3.49
CA THR A 203 11.57 10.70 -4.54
C THR A 203 13.09 10.61 -4.50
N TYR A 204 13.78 11.18 -5.51
CA TYR A 204 15.24 11.31 -5.51
C TYR A 204 15.80 12.08 -4.31
N ALA A 205 14.97 12.85 -3.62
CA ALA A 205 15.37 13.54 -2.40
C ALA A 205 15.85 12.59 -1.30
N LYS A 206 15.53 11.28 -1.35
CA LYS A 206 16.08 10.28 -0.43
C LYS A 206 17.56 9.92 -0.68
N SER A 207 18.13 10.34 -1.81
CA SER A 207 19.47 9.93 -2.23
C SER A 207 20.59 10.73 -1.56
N MET A 208 20.30 11.88 -0.98
CA MET A 208 21.29 12.77 -0.37
C MET A 208 20.74 13.48 0.88
N PRO A 209 21.60 13.86 1.84
CA PRO A 209 21.15 14.64 2.99
C PRO A 209 20.75 16.07 2.59
N ASN A 210 19.86 16.68 3.36
CA ASN A 210 19.40 18.07 3.20
C ASN A 210 18.76 18.37 1.83
N ILE A 211 18.06 17.42 1.27
CA ILE A 211 17.28 17.58 0.05
C ILE A 211 15.81 17.39 0.35
N VAL A 212 14.96 18.12 -0.35
CA VAL A 212 13.51 17.94 -0.38
C VAL A 212 13.01 17.85 -1.81
N ALA A 213 11.87 17.22 -2.02
CA ALA A 213 11.13 17.34 -3.28
C ALA A 213 10.51 18.73 -3.34
N PHE A 214 10.66 19.42 -4.48
CA PHE A 214 10.17 20.77 -4.70
C PHE A 214 9.56 20.86 -6.12
N GLY A 215 8.25 20.95 -6.19
CA GLY A 215 7.50 20.79 -7.45
C GLY A 215 7.34 19.31 -7.85
N PRO A 216 6.84 19.02 -9.08
CA PRO A 216 6.41 19.95 -10.10
C PRO A 216 4.90 20.27 -10.07
N ILE A 217 4.10 19.64 -9.20
CA ILE A 217 2.64 19.78 -9.17
C ILE A 217 2.24 20.99 -8.33
N PHE A 218 1.40 21.85 -8.89
CA PHE A 218 0.88 23.04 -8.21
C PHE A 218 -0.46 22.75 -7.52
N PRO A 219 -0.83 23.52 -6.50
CA PRO A 219 -2.15 23.43 -5.89
C PRO A 219 -3.27 23.53 -6.92
N GLY A 220 -4.19 22.57 -6.91
CA GLY A 220 -5.31 22.51 -7.85
C GLY A 220 -5.02 21.80 -9.18
N ASP A 221 -3.76 21.48 -9.48
CA ASP A 221 -3.45 20.65 -10.64
C ASP A 221 -3.86 19.19 -10.39
N GLU A 222 -4.27 18.50 -11.46
CA GLU A 222 -4.60 17.08 -11.39
C GLU A 222 -3.33 16.25 -11.21
N VAL A 223 -3.36 15.35 -10.23
CA VAL A 223 -2.29 14.37 -9.98
C VAL A 223 -2.38 13.26 -11.00
N ARG A 224 -1.41 13.18 -11.90
CA ARG A 224 -1.37 12.22 -13.02
C ARG A 224 -0.17 11.29 -13.01
N GLU A 225 0.65 11.34 -11.99
CA GLU A 225 1.82 10.46 -11.89
C GLU A 225 1.43 8.98 -11.94
N HIS A 226 2.16 8.22 -12.72
CA HIS A 226 1.98 6.78 -12.92
C HIS A 226 0.63 6.38 -13.55
N LYS A 227 -0.11 7.34 -14.15
CA LYS A 227 -1.35 7.06 -14.87
C LYS A 227 -1.10 6.96 -16.37
N PRO A 228 -1.92 6.20 -17.13
CA PRO A 228 -1.90 6.26 -18.59
C PRO A 228 -2.08 7.69 -19.08
N ASP A 229 -1.37 8.04 -20.14
CA ASP A 229 -1.40 9.39 -20.75
C ASP A 229 -0.98 10.50 -19.78
N GLU A 230 -0.01 10.23 -18.90
CA GLU A 230 0.57 11.24 -18.02
C GLU A 230 1.08 12.44 -18.81
N TYR A 231 0.66 13.63 -18.41
CA TYR A 231 1.10 14.88 -19.04
C TYR A 231 1.25 15.99 -18.02
N MET A 232 2.01 17.02 -18.41
CA MET A 232 2.09 18.28 -17.71
C MET A 232 1.87 19.43 -18.71
N GLU A 233 1.10 20.43 -18.32
CA GLU A 233 0.91 21.60 -19.14
C GLU A 233 2.25 22.36 -19.35
N THR A 234 2.55 22.78 -20.59
CA THR A 234 3.80 23.49 -20.92
C THR A 234 4.01 24.74 -20.05
N ARG A 235 2.94 25.48 -19.73
CA ARG A 235 3.02 26.65 -18.84
C ARG A 235 3.54 26.28 -17.45
N ARG A 236 3.17 25.09 -16.91
CA ARG A 236 3.64 24.59 -15.61
C ARG A 236 5.10 24.19 -15.64
N VAL A 237 5.55 23.61 -16.76
CA VAL A 237 6.98 23.30 -16.97
C VAL A 237 7.82 24.57 -16.92
N ILE A 238 7.39 25.64 -17.62
CA ILE A 238 8.08 26.93 -17.63
C ILE A 238 8.07 27.54 -16.21
N GLN A 239 6.92 27.61 -15.57
CA GLN A 239 6.77 28.15 -14.21
C GLN A 239 7.65 27.40 -13.19
N ASN A 240 7.71 26.05 -13.27
CA ASN A 240 8.63 25.28 -12.45
C ASN A 240 10.08 25.64 -12.70
N ALA A 241 10.48 25.82 -13.97
CA ALA A 241 11.85 26.19 -14.30
C ALA A 241 12.22 27.58 -13.73
N GLU A 242 11.31 28.54 -13.79
CA GLU A 242 11.49 29.89 -13.20
C GLU A 242 11.66 29.83 -11.68
N ILE A 243 10.77 29.11 -10.99
CA ILE A 243 10.84 28.92 -9.54
C ILE A 243 12.16 28.22 -9.12
N ILE A 244 12.56 27.16 -9.84
CA ILE A 244 13.81 26.45 -9.54
C ILE A 244 15.01 27.37 -9.79
N ALA A 245 15.02 28.15 -10.88
CA ALA A 245 16.08 29.10 -11.16
C ALA A 245 16.21 30.16 -10.07
N SER A 246 15.10 30.65 -9.54
CA SER A 246 15.08 31.61 -8.42
C SER A 246 15.50 30.98 -7.08
N ALA A 247 15.39 29.66 -6.94
CA ALA A 247 15.81 28.93 -5.75
C ALA A 247 17.31 28.60 -5.72
N MET A 248 18.00 28.65 -6.85
CA MET A 248 19.44 28.38 -7.00
C MET A 248 20.30 29.61 -6.69
#